data_2e59046a7ef546e1fce3477ec7a1d9e9
#
_entry.id   2e59046a7ef546e1fce3477ec7a1d9e9
#
_cell.length_a   1.000
_cell.length_b   1.000
_cell.length_c   1.000
_cell.angle_alpha   90.00
_cell.angle_beta   90.00
_cell.angle_gamma   90.00
#
_symmetry.space_group_name_H-M   'P 1'
#
loop_
_entity.id
_entity.type
_entity.pdbx_description
1 polymer ?
#
loop_
_entity_poly.entity_id
_entity_poly.type
_entity_poly.pdbx_seq_one_letter_code
_entity_poly.pdbx_strand_id
1 'polypeptide(L)'
;MYLTGFADEAAQDLSSQIKATKEIGWTRISARGVNGANLHELPDDEFDKVADQLDDSGITIPEFGSLIGNWGKKITSNFDITLAEINRAIPRMQRLGTGLIRIMSYAQEPWGNNQQEEERFRRLREIHARFADAGLQAVHENCMNWGGFSPDHTLRLVEEVPGLKLIFDTANPVFQLDRS
;
A
#
# COMPACT_ATOMS: atom_id res chain seq x y z
N MET A 1 -12.89 -1.39 16.16
CA MET A 1 -13.00 -0.68 14.87
C MET A 1 -12.55 0.75 15.10
N TYR A 2 -11.80 1.34 14.19
CA TYR A 2 -11.36 2.74 14.23
C TYR A 2 -11.55 3.39 12.85
N LEU A 3 -11.60 4.71 12.82
CA LEU A 3 -11.65 5.49 11.59
C LEU A 3 -10.26 6.01 11.27
N THR A 4 -9.92 6.03 9.99
CA THR A 4 -8.69 6.57 9.43
C THR A 4 -8.93 6.97 7.98
N GLY A 5 -8.00 7.70 7.37
CA GLY A 5 -8.09 8.10 5.97
C GLY A 5 -6.73 8.53 5.42
N PHE A 6 -6.65 8.68 4.10
CA PHE A 6 -5.48 9.21 3.42
C PHE A 6 -5.43 10.73 3.56
N ALA A 7 -4.65 11.21 4.54
CA ALA A 7 -4.58 12.63 4.86
C ALA A 7 -3.87 13.47 3.78
N ASP A 8 -3.14 12.85 2.85
CA ASP A 8 -2.56 13.53 1.67
C ASP A 8 -3.63 14.04 0.67
N GLU A 9 -4.88 13.64 0.84
CA GLU A 9 -6.03 14.23 0.13
C GLU A 9 -6.45 15.58 0.73
N ALA A 10 -6.13 15.85 1.99
CA ALA A 10 -6.38 17.12 2.64
C ALA A 10 -5.23 18.12 2.45
N ALA A 11 -3.97 17.65 2.48
CA ALA A 11 -2.79 18.51 2.37
C ALA A 11 -1.54 17.72 1.95
N GLN A 12 -0.56 18.41 1.35
CA GLN A 12 0.70 17.81 0.92
C GLN A 12 1.67 17.61 2.09
N ASP A 13 1.79 18.60 2.97
CA ASP A 13 2.73 18.58 4.10
C ASP A 13 2.14 17.90 5.33
N LEU A 14 3.00 17.25 6.12
CA LEU A 14 2.59 16.48 7.30
C LEU A 14 1.91 17.33 8.37
N SER A 15 2.38 18.56 8.60
CA SER A 15 1.78 19.45 9.63
C SER A 15 0.31 19.73 9.35
N SER A 16 0.00 20.02 8.09
CA SER A 16 -1.38 20.26 7.63
C SER A 16 -2.22 18.98 7.64
N GLN A 17 -1.63 17.82 7.29
CA GLN A 17 -2.29 16.52 7.40
C GLN A 17 -2.67 16.20 8.85
N ILE A 18 -1.75 16.38 9.80
CA ILE A 18 -1.99 16.20 11.23
C ILE A 18 -3.09 17.15 11.72
N LYS A 19 -3.02 18.42 11.33
CA LYS A 19 -4.04 19.43 11.69
C LYS A 19 -5.41 19.01 11.20
N ALA A 20 -5.57 18.70 9.92
CA ALA A 20 -6.84 18.27 9.32
C ALA A 20 -7.41 17.02 10.02
N THR A 21 -6.55 16.04 10.32
CA THR A 21 -6.95 14.82 11.03
C THR A 21 -7.48 15.13 12.43
N LYS A 22 -6.83 16.01 13.17
CA LYS A 22 -7.26 16.43 14.52
C LYS A 22 -8.55 17.27 14.50
N GLU A 23 -8.73 18.12 13.50
CA GLU A 23 -9.94 18.93 13.34
C GLU A 23 -11.22 18.11 13.20
N ILE A 24 -11.13 16.93 12.57
CA ILE A 24 -12.26 15.98 12.48
C ILE A 24 -12.34 14.99 13.66
N GLY A 25 -11.51 15.21 14.70
CA GLY A 25 -11.49 14.38 15.91
C GLY A 25 -10.83 13.00 15.74
N TRP A 26 -10.04 12.81 14.69
CA TRP A 26 -9.33 11.53 14.47
C TRP A 26 -7.92 11.58 15.05
N THR A 27 -7.40 10.39 15.34
CA THR A 27 -6.06 10.17 15.90
C THR A 27 -5.18 9.26 15.03
N ARG A 28 -5.67 8.91 13.82
CA ARG A 28 -5.00 7.97 12.93
C ARG A 28 -5.01 8.47 11.49
N ILE A 29 -3.91 8.20 10.80
CA ILE A 29 -3.74 8.46 9.36
C ILE A 29 -3.33 7.16 8.68
N SER A 30 -4.03 6.74 7.62
CA SER A 30 -3.50 5.79 6.65
C SER A 30 -2.48 6.55 5.81
N ALA A 31 -1.19 6.31 6.02
CA ALA A 31 -0.15 7.13 5.41
C ALA A 31 0.15 6.67 3.98
N ARG A 32 -0.02 7.56 3.01
CA ARG A 32 0.32 7.36 1.60
C ARG A 32 1.40 8.35 1.19
N GLY A 33 1.06 9.59 0.96
CA GLY A 33 1.96 10.66 0.55
C GLY A 33 2.25 11.64 1.69
N VAL A 34 3.53 12.03 1.83
CA VAL A 34 3.98 13.09 2.74
C VAL A 34 5.03 13.92 2.02
N ASN A 35 4.86 15.25 2.01
CA ASN A 35 5.80 16.17 1.36
C ASN A 35 6.05 15.85 -0.12
N GLY A 36 5.05 15.31 -0.82
CA GLY A 36 5.14 14.98 -2.25
C GLY A 36 5.74 13.63 -2.59
N ALA A 37 6.13 12.82 -1.59
CA ALA A 37 6.64 11.47 -1.79
C ALA A 37 5.84 10.43 -1.02
N ASN A 38 5.88 9.17 -1.45
CA ASN A 38 5.28 8.09 -0.65
C ASN A 38 6.12 7.84 0.60
N LEU A 39 5.46 7.62 1.73
CA LEU A 39 6.12 7.52 3.04
C LEU A 39 7.27 6.49 3.07
N HIS A 40 7.09 5.34 2.41
CA HIS A 40 8.15 4.33 2.38
C HIS A 40 9.29 4.67 1.39
N GLU A 41 9.17 5.73 0.58
CA GLU A 41 10.18 6.16 -0.40
C GLU A 41 10.94 7.42 0.00
N LEU A 42 10.52 8.10 1.08
CA LEU A 42 11.24 9.28 1.60
C LEU A 42 12.73 8.97 1.83
N PRO A 43 13.64 9.94 1.65
CA PRO A 43 14.99 9.84 2.19
C PRO A 43 14.98 9.56 3.70
N ASP A 44 16.00 8.87 4.23
CA ASP A 44 15.99 8.42 5.62
C ASP A 44 15.93 9.61 6.60
N ASP A 45 16.67 10.69 6.34
CA ASP A 45 16.65 11.89 7.16
C ASP A 45 15.32 12.65 7.14
N GLU A 46 14.56 12.55 6.04
CA GLU A 46 13.21 13.09 5.95
C GLU A 46 12.19 12.19 6.65
N PHE A 47 12.37 10.87 6.52
CA PHE A 47 11.53 9.92 7.25
C PHE A 47 11.70 10.08 8.77
N ASP A 48 12.91 10.27 9.28
CA ASP A 48 13.17 10.49 10.70
C ASP A 48 12.42 11.73 11.21
N LYS A 49 12.47 12.84 10.49
CA LYS A 49 11.71 14.06 10.82
C LYS A 49 10.19 13.82 10.85
N VAL A 50 9.69 13.04 9.89
CA VAL A 50 8.27 12.64 9.83
C VAL A 50 7.91 11.79 11.05
N ALA A 51 8.75 10.82 11.42
CA ALA A 51 8.52 9.95 12.57
C ALA A 51 8.50 10.75 13.90
N ASP A 52 9.46 11.64 14.09
CA ASP A 52 9.51 12.52 15.27
C ASP A 52 8.28 13.43 15.36
N GLN A 53 7.88 14.02 14.25
CA GLN A 53 6.68 14.88 14.20
C GLN A 53 5.38 14.09 14.49
N LEU A 54 5.29 12.84 14.06
CA LEU A 54 4.16 11.96 14.38
C LEU A 54 4.15 11.63 15.88
N ASP A 55 5.29 11.27 16.45
CA ASP A 55 5.44 11.01 17.89
C ASP A 55 4.98 12.22 18.72
N ASP A 56 5.45 13.43 18.39
CA ASP A 56 5.09 14.66 19.08
C ASP A 56 3.58 15.00 18.93
N SER A 57 2.99 14.62 17.81
CA SER A 57 1.59 14.92 17.53
C SER A 57 0.59 13.99 18.23
N GLY A 58 1.00 12.80 18.63
CA GLY A 58 0.14 11.72 19.11
C GLY A 58 -0.73 11.08 18.02
N ILE A 59 -0.46 11.36 16.73
CA ILE A 59 -1.10 10.68 15.60
C ILE A 59 -0.38 9.36 15.33
N THR A 60 -1.13 8.29 15.14
CA THR A 60 -0.59 6.96 14.81
C THR A 60 -0.86 6.59 13.36
N ILE A 61 0.01 5.76 12.80
CA ILE A 61 -0.08 5.26 11.41
C ILE A 61 -0.39 3.75 11.46
N PRO A 62 -1.67 3.33 11.36
CA PRO A 62 -2.01 1.92 11.38
C PRO A 62 -1.65 1.20 10.08
N GLU A 63 -1.53 1.94 8.97
CA GLU A 63 -1.35 1.40 7.64
C GLU A 63 -0.48 2.29 6.76
N PHE A 64 0.41 1.67 5.97
CA PHE A 64 1.11 2.29 4.85
C PHE A 64 0.36 2.05 3.54
N GLY A 65 -0.10 3.11 2.89
CA GLY A 65 -0.62 3.11 1.52
C GLY A 65 0.53 3.07 0.51
N SER A 66 1.28 1.96 0.46
CA SER A 66 2.49 1.87 -0.37
C SER A 66 2.20 1.80 -1.87
N LEU A 67 3.26 2.00 -2.67
CA LEU A 67 3.25 1.82 -4.13
C LEU A 67 3.84 0.46 -4.56
N ILE A 68 4.02 -0.49 -3.63
CA ILE A 68 4.56 -1.82 -3.92
C ILE A 68 3.60 -2.57 -4.83
N GLY A 69 4.10 -2.98 -5.99
CA GLY A 69 3.31 -3.68 -7.01
C GLY A 69 2.17 -2.87 -7.61
N ASN A 70 2.23 -1.53 -7.60
CA ASN A 70 1.14 -0.69 -8.08
C ASN A 70 0.85 -0.86 -9.59
N TRP A 71 -0.27 -0.32 -10.02
CA TRP A 71 -0.76 -0.37 -11.41
C TRP A 71 0.16 0.31 -12.44
N GLY A 72 1.10 1.14 -12.02
CA GLY A 72 2.13 1.74 -12.89
C GLY A 72 3.34 0.82 -13.11
N LYS A 73 3.47 -0.26 -12.34
CA LYS A 73 4.61 -1.19 -12.41
C LYS A 73 4.26 -2.42 -13.22
N LYS A 74 5.07 -2.71 -14.25
CA LYS A 74 4.90 -3.91 -15.07
C LYS A 74 5.42 -5.15 -14.34
N ILE A 75 4.74 -6.29 -14.54
CA ILE A 75 5.21 -7.57 -14.01
C ILE A 75 6.58 -7.99 -14.59
N THR A 76 6.92 -7.49 -15.78
CA THR A 76 8.21 -7.73 -16.44
C THR A 76 9.36 -6.86 -15.92
N SER A 77 9.09 -5.87 -15.05
CA SER A 77 10.15 -5.05 -14.43
C SER A 77 11.03 -5.89 -13.52
N ASN A 78 12.29 -5.45 -13.30
CA ASN A 78 13.19 -6.13 -12.38
C ASN A 78 12.58 -6.19 -10.98
N PHE A 79 12.49 -7.38 -10.40
CA PHE A 79 11.92 -7.62 -9.08
C PHE A 79 12.76 -7.00 -7.94
N ASP A 80 14.04 -6.80 -8.14
CA ASP A 80 14.91 -6.15 -7.14
C ASP A 80 14.44 -4.75 -6.75
N ILE A 81 13.74 -4.05 -7.65
CA ILE A 81 13.10 -2.76 -7.34
C ILE A 81 12.08 -2.94 -6.20
N THR A 82 11.21 -3.94 -6.33
CA THR A 82 10.22 -4.26 -5.30
C THR A 82 10.87 -4.73 -3.99
N LEU A 83 11.93 -5.53 -4.08
CA LEU A 83 12.68 -5.98 -2.91
C LEU A 83 13.32 -4.81 -2.16
N ALA A 84 13.86 -3.83 -2.87
CA ALA A 84 14.41 -2.61 -2.27
C ALA A 84 13.31 -1.78 -1.57
N GLU A 85 12.11 -1.68 -2.14
CA GLU A 85 10.96 -1.02 -1.51
C GLU A 85 10.56 -1.71 -0.20
N ILE A 86 10.49 -3.05 -0.20
CA ILE A 86 10.17 -3.84 1.00
C ILE A 86 11.22 -3.63 2.08
N ASN A 87 12.50 -3.69 1.72
CA ASN A 87 13.61 -3.52 2.65
C ASN A 87 13.63 -2.12 3.30
N ARG A 88 13.12 -1.09 2.62
CA ARG A 88 12.91 0.24 3.22
C ARG A 88 11.64 0.31 4.06
N ALA A 89 10.55 -0.29 3.60
CA ALA A 89 9.25 -0.20 4.27
C ALA A 89 9.25 -0.88 5.64
N ILE A 90 9.84 -2.07 5.77
CA ILE A 90 9.81 -2.88 7.00
C ILE A 90 10.35 -2.10 8.22
N PRO A 91 11.58 -1.57 8.24
CA PRO A 91 12.11 -0.85 9.41
C PRO A 91 11.30 0.42 9.71
N ARG A 92 10.76 1.09 8.69
CA ARG A 92 9.93 2.28 8.85
C ARG A 92 8.58 1.96 9.50
N MET A 93 7.95 0.87 9.08
CA MET A 93 6.74 0.38 9.73
C MET A 93 6.98 0.02 11.19
N GLN A 94 8.09 -0.66 11.49
CA GLN A 94 8.49 -1.00 12.86
C GLN A 94 8.75 0.25 13.70
N ARG A 95 9.43 1.27 13.16
CA ARG A 95 9.66 2.57 13.83
C ARG A 95 8.37 3.28 14.21
N LEU A 96 7.34 3.21 13.35
CA LEU A 96 6.05 3.86 13.59
C LEU A 96 5.01 2.97 14.29
N GLY A 97 5.33 1.71 14.59
CA GLY A 97 4.37 0.76 15.16
C GLY A 97 3.24 0.40 14.19
N THR A 98 3.50 0.52 12.87
CA THR A 98 2.51 0.23 11.81
C THR A 98 2.44 -1.27 11.55
N GLY A 99 1.24 -1.85 11.55
CA GLY A 99 1.03 -3.28 11.35
C GLY A 99 0.61 -3.70 9.94
N LEU A 100 0.03 -2.79 9.16
CA LEU A 100 -0.52 -3.08 7.84
C LEU A 100 0.20 -2.33 6.75
N ILE A 101 0.40 -2.99 5.60
CA ILE A 101 0.90 -2.34 4.39
C ILE A 101 0.06 -2.73 3.19
N ARG A 102 -0.47 -1.73 2.49
CA ARG A 102 -1.13 -1.94 1.22
C ARG A 102 -0.11 -2.31 0.16
N ILE A 103 -0.39 -3.40 -0.55
CA ILE A 103 0.29 -3.80 -1.77
C ILE A 103 -0.71 -3.95 -2.92
N MET A 104 -0.21 -4.00 -4.13
CA MET A 104 -0.98 -4.29 -5.34
C MET A 104 -0.33 -5.43 -6.11
N SER A 105 -0.94 -5.84 -7.22
CA SER A 105 -0.53 -7.03 -7.98
C SER A 105 0.02 -6.69 -9.36
N TYR A 106 0.67 -5.53 -9.50
CA TYR A 106 1.21 -4.98 -10.75
C TYR A 106 0.14 -4.60 -11.77
N ALA A 107 0.56 -3.90 -12.82
CA ALA A 107 -0.31 -3.54 -13.93
C ALA A 107 -0.96 -4.77 -14.57
N GLN A 108 -2.19 -4.59 -15.03
CA GLN A 108 -2.82 -5.49 -15.98
C GLN A 108 -2.09 -5.37 -17.33
N GLU A 109 -1.70 -6.48 -17.92
CA GLU A 109 -1.23 -6.47 -19.31
C GLU A 109 -2.42 -6.22 -20.27
N PRO A 110 -2.17 -5.69 -21.45
CA PRO A 110 -3.23 -5.49 -22.44
C PRO A 110 -4.07 -6.74 -22.64
N TRP A 111 -5.38 -6.53 -22.83
CA TRP A 111 -6.33 -7.63 -22.97
C TRP A 111 -5.91 -8.59 -24.11
N GLY A 112 -5.98 -9.89 -23.85
CA GLY A 112 -5.54 -10.95 -24.76
C GLY A 112 -4.05 -11.27 -24.68
N ASN A 113 -3.24 -10.49 -23.98
CA ASN A 113 -1.83 -10.80 -23.73
C ASN A 113 -1.67 -11.75 -22.54
N ASN A 114 -0.52 -12.44 -22.52
CA ASN A 114 -0.13 -13.24 -21.38
C ASN A 114 0.04 -12.37 -20.12
N GLN A 115 -0.78 -12.61 -19.10
CA GLN A 115 -0.78 -11.86 -17.83
C GLN A 115 0.37 -12.25 -16.91
N GLN A 116 1.20 -13.21 -17.28
CA GLN A 116 2.34 -13.70 -16.52
C GLN A 116 1.95 -14.10 -15.07
N GLU A 117 0.83 -14.77 -14.92
CA GLU A 117 0.21 -15.05 -13.63
C GLU A 117 1.13 -15.88 -12.71
N GLU A 118 1.85 -16.85 -13.25
CA GLU A 118 2.78 -17.68 -12.49
C GLU A 118 3.87 -16.82 -11.81
N GLU A 119 4.51 -15.93 -12.56
CA GLU A 119 5.51 -15.00 -12.03
C GLU A 119 4.86 -13.97 -11.09
N ARG A 120 3.66 -13.51 -11.40
CA ARG A 120 2.89 -12.60 -10.55
C ARG A 120 2.64 -13.21 -9.17
N PHE A 121 2.12 -14.41 -9.12
CA PHE A 121 1.87 -15.12 -7.86
C PHE A 121 3.16 -15.46 -7.12
N ARG A 122 4.20 -15.84 -7.84
CA ARG A 122 5.53 -16.06 -7.23
C ARG A 122 6.01 -14.80 -6.50
N ARG A 123 5.95 -13.63 -7.16
CA ARG A 123 6.35 -12.34 -6.55
C ARG A 123 5.46 -11.98 -5.37
N LEU A 124 4.16 -12.13 -5.50
CA LEU A 124 3.23 -11.77 -4.42
C LEU A 124 3.39 -12.67 -3.19
N ARG A 125 3.67 -13.95 -3.38
CA ARG A 125 4.04 -14.85 -2.28
C ARG A 125 5.33 -14.41 -1.59
N GLU A 126 6.34 -14.03 -2.35
CA GLU A 126 7.61 -13.51 -1.81
C GLU A 126 7.40 -12.19 -1.04
N ILE A 127 6.64 -11.24 -1.60
CA ILE A 127 6.30 -9.97 -0.94
C ILE A 127 5.57 -10.25 0.38
N HIS A 128 4.53 -11.09 0.34
CA HIS A 128 3.75 -11.45 1.52
C HIS A 128 4.62 -12.12 2.60
N ALA A 129 5.46 -13.09 2.22
CA ALA A 129 6.34 -13.79 3.14
C ALA A 129 7.31 -12.84 3.86
N ARG A 130 7.94 -11.91 3.15
CA ARG A 130 8.87 -10.94 3.75
C ARG A 130 8.22 -10.04 4.79
N PHE A 131 7.01 -9.59 4.54
CA PHE A 131 6.26 -8.82 5.54
C PHE A 131 5.83 -9.71 6.71
N ALA A 132 5.35 -10.92 6.46
CA ALA A 132 4.96 -11.87 7.50
C ALA A 132 6.14 -12.27 8.40
N ASP A 133 7.32 -12.51 7.84
CA ASP A 133 8.56 -12.82 8.57
C ASP A 133 8.98 -11.67 9.49
N ALA A 134 8.64 -10.42 9.12
CA ALA A 134 8.85 -9.24 9.94
C ALA A 134 7.70 -8.97 10.96
N GLY A 135 6.71 -9.86 11.06
CA GLY A 135 5.53 -9.70 11.92
C GLY A 135 4.51 -8.67 11.40
N LEU A 136 4.53 -8.37 10.11
CA LEU A 136 3.69 -7.37 9.45
C LEU A 136 2.69 -8.05 8.51
N GLN A 137 1.56 -7.40 8.23
CA GLN A 137 0.51 -7.91 7.36
C GLN A 137 0.43 -7.12 6.05
N ALA A 138 0.78 -7.77 4.94
CA ALA A 138 0.45 -7.25 3.63
C ALA A 138 -1.05 -7.38 3.35
N VAL A 139 -1.65 -6.33 2.80
CA VAL A 139 -3.06 -6.27 2.41
C VAL A 139 -3.18 -5.80 0.97
N HIS A 140 -4.00 -6.44 0.15
CA HIS A 140 -4.16 -6.12 -1.28
C HIS A 140 -5.42 -5.31 -1.53
N GLU A 141 -5.29 -4.22 -2.28
CA GLU A 141 -6.41 -3.34 -2.64
C GLU A 141 -6.97 -3.69 -4.02
N ASN A 142 -8.29 -3.71 -4.13
CA ASN A 142 -9.03 -3.86 -5.39
C ASN A 142 -9.01 -2.58 -6.24
N CYS A 143 -7.83 -2.10 -6.65
CA CYS A 143 -7.70 -0.95 -7.54
C CYS A 143 -7.33 -1.38 -8.97
N MET A 144 -6.93 -0.43 -9.84
CA MET A 144 -6.59 -0.68 -11.25
C MET A 144 -5.31 -1.50 -11.45
N ASN A 145 -5.23 -2.67 -10.80
CA ASN A 145 -4.14 -3.64 -10.94
C ASN A 145 -4.73 -5.01 -11.28
N TRP A 146 -3.89 -5.99 -11.60
CA TRP A 146 -4.36 -7.31 -12.04
C TRP A 146 -5.35 -7.95 -11.06
N GLY A 147 -5.04 -8.03 -9.77
CA GLY A 147 -5.89 -8.69 -8.76
C GLY A 147 -7.15 -7.90 -8.39
N GLY A 148 -7.19 -6.61 -8.72
CA GLY A 148 -8.37 -5.76 -8.53
C GLY A 148 -9.27 -5.65 -9.77
N PHE A 149 -8.89 -6.30 -10.88
CA PHE A 149 -9.58 -6.15 -12.17
C PHE A 149 -10.99 -6.74 -12.16
N SER A 150 -11.21 -7.84 -11.47
CA SER A 150 -12.54 -8.45 -11.30
C SER A 150 -12.61 -9.27 -10.00
N PRO A 151 -13.82 -9.64 -9.55
CA PRO A 151 -13.98 -10.57 -8.42
C PRO A 151 -13.21 -11.88 -8.60
N ASP A 152 -13.20 -12.45 -9.82
CA ASP A 152 -12.51 -13.71 -10.11
C ASP A 152 -10.99 -13.57 -9.95
N HIS A 153 -10.41 -12.43 -10.38
CA HIS A 153 -8.99 -12.14 -10.17
C HIS A 153 -8.67 -12.02 -8.69
N THR A 154 -9.53 -11.34 -7.91
CA THR A 154 -9.35 -11.20 -6.46
C THR A 154 -9.44 -12.54 -5.75
N LEU A 155 -10.41 -13.39 -6.09
CA LEU A 155 -10.56 -14.73 -5.51
C LEU A 155 -9.34 -15.58 -5.82
N ARG A 156 -8.92 -15.61 -7.07
CA ARG A 156 -7.71 -16.34 -7.49
C ARG A 156 -6.45 -15.84 -6.78
N LEU A 157 -6.34 -14.53 -6.56
CA LEU A 157 -5.23 -13.95 -5.79
C LEU A 157 -5.17 -14.52 -4.36
N VAL A 158 -6.31 -14.61 -3.69
CA VAL A 158 -6.39 -15.13 -2.31
C VAL A 158 -6.08 -16.63 -2.26
N GLU A 159 -6.50 -17.40 -3.27
CA GLU A 159 -6.19 -18.82 -3.39
C GLU A 159 -4.70 -19.06 -3.60
N GLU A 160 -4.06 -18.27 -4.47
CA GLU A 160 -2.67 -18.44 -4.88
C GLU A 160 -1.65 -17.83 -3.89
N VAL A 161 -2.10 -16.89 -3.02
CA VAL A 161 -1.25 -16.24 -2.02
C VAL A 161 -1.87 -16.42 -0.63
N PRO A 162 -1.75 -17.61 -0.02
CA PRO A 162 -2.33 -17.90 1.28
C PRO A 162 -1.87 -16.92 2.37
N GLY A 163 -2.81 -16.40 3.15
CA GLY A 163 -2.53 -15.44 4.23
C GLY A 163 -2.57 -13.97 3.81
N LEU A 164 -2.60 -13.66 2.52
CA LEU A 164 -2.82 -12.31 2.03
C LEU A 164 -4.23 -11.84 2.45
N LYS A 165 -4.33 -10.64 2.98
CA LYS A 165 -5.60 -10.00 3.34
C LYS A 165 -6.00 -8.98 2.28
N LEU A 166 -7.27 -8.55 2.30
CA LEU A 166 -7.82 -7.63 1.32
C LEU A 166 -8.21 -6.30 1.96
N ILE A 167 -8.05 -5.22 1.19
CA ILE A 167 -8.73 -3.94 1.37
C ILE A 167 -9.82 -3.86 0.30
N PHE A 168 -11.03 -3.51 0.68
CA PHE A 168 -12.11 -3.28 -0.26
C PHE A 168 -12.36 -1.77 -0.41
N ASP A 169 -11.94 -1.22 -1.54
CA ASP A 169 -12.29 0.13 -1.97
C ASP A 169 -13.63 0.07 -2.72
N THR A 170 -14.62 0.78 -2.23
CA THR A 170 -15.99 0.77 -2.79
C THR A 170 -16.13 1.59 -4.07
N ALA A 171 -15.21 2.54 -4.33
CA ALA A 171 -15.24 3.38 -5.52
C ALA A 171 -14.59 2.72 -6.75
N ASN A 172 -13.52 1.94 -6.53
CA ASN A 172 -12.78 1.31 -7.61
C ASN A 172 -13.64 0.38 -8.50
N PRO A 173 -14.55 -0.47 -7.99
CA PRO A 173 -15.44 -1.28 -8.83
C PRO A 173 -16.35 -0.43 -9.73
N VAL A 174 -16.89 0.67 -9.21
CA VAL A 174 -17.76 1.58 -9.97
C VAL A 174 -16.97 2.20 -11.13
N PHE A 175 -15.77 2.68 -10.87
CA PHE A 175 -14.90 3.27 -11.88
C PHE A 175 -14.46 2.26 -12.96
N GLN A 176 -14.32 0.98 -12.62
CA GLN A 176 -13.92 -0.07 -13.56
C GLN A 176 -15.07 -0.53 -14.45
N LEU A 177 -16.31 -0.55 -13.94
CA LEU A 177 -17.50 -0.94 -14.72
C LEU A 177 -17.73 -0.02 -15.94
N ASP A 178 -17.36 1.25 -15.85
CA ASP A 178 -17.49 2.21 -16.96
C ASP A 178 -16.46 1.98 -18.09
N ARG A 179 -15.58 1.00 -17.95
CA ARG A 179 -14.51 0.68 -18.92
C ARG A 179 -14.69 -0.67 -19.62
N SER A 180 -15.80 -1.37 -19.35
CA SER A 180 -16.12 -2.68 -19.92
C SER A 180 -16.93 -2.57 -21.22
#